data_62fe70faec83fd30baab57d7a9fb4777
#
_entry.id   62fe70faec83fd30baab57d7a9fb4777
#
_cell.length_a   1.000
_cell.length_b   1.000
_cell.length_c   1.000
_cell.angle_alpha   90.00
_cell.angle_beta   90.00
_cell.angle_gamma   90.00
#
_symmetry.space_group_name_H-M   'P 1'
#
loop_
_entity.id
_entity.type
_entity.pdbx_description
1 polymer ?
#
loop_
_entity_poly.entity_id
_entity_poly.type
_entity_poly.pdbx_seq_one_letter_code
_entity_poly.pdbx_strand_id
1 'polypeptide(L)'
;MSRLTPLDRQHLEPTTVHTLDRLLNDYGPYASLLGAFAHRPPALEHLFGYLVQSKRDALISPRHLEIALLTASKAHACHYCIVLHEPKLAAQGISQEAIEHLLDEHVPGLDEQDLLVRDYARLVTLTPDRIGDNVHRRLREYYSEEQVVELTIRIALCSFFKRFNEALEVPNEDIVAAELHVEPAV
;
A
#
# COMPACT_ATOMS: atom_id res chain seq x y z
N MET A 1 12.18 -1.22 -19.31
CA MET A 1 12.74 0.13 -19.02
C MET A 1 11.59 1.08 -18.75
N SER A 2 11.76 2.06 -17.84
CA SER A 2 10.70 3.05 -17.59
C SER A 2 10.31 3.78 -18.88
N ARG A 3 9.02 4.07 -19.04
CA ARG A 3 8.49 4.90 -20.14
C ARG A 3 8.67 6.40 -19.87
N LEU A 4 9.07 6.75 -18.64
CA LEU A 4 9.35 8.13 -18.27
C LEU A 4 10.84 8.43 -18.46
N THR A 5 11.14 9.65 -18.88
CA THR A 5 12.51 10.15 -18.89
C THR A 5 13.04 10.15 -17.44
N PRO A 6 14.29 9.72 -17.20
CA PRO A 6 14.88 9.82 -15.88
C PRO A 6 14.78 11.23 -15.33
N LEU A 7 14.41 11.35 -14.08
CA LEU A 7 14.24 12.64 -13.42
C LEU A 7 15.61 13.31 -13.22
N ASP A 8 15.80 14.46 -13.83
CA ASP A 8 16.96 15.31 -13.54
C ASP A 8 16.60 16.34 -12.45
N ARG A 9 17.10 16.09 -11.25
CA ARG A 9 16.84 16.94 -10.06
C ARG A 9 17.29 18.38 -10.26
N GLN A 10 18.29 18.64 -11.12
CA GLN A 10 18.80 19.99 -11.38
C GLN A 10 17.81 20.85 -12.17
N HIS A 11 16.89 20.20 -12.89
CA HIS A 11 15.86 20.86 -13.68
C HIS A 11 14.48 20.90 -12.98
N LEU A 12 14.38 20.41 -11.74
CA LEU A 12 13.16 20.52 -10.95
C LEU A 12 13.07 21.87 -10.24
N GLU A 13 11.86 22.36 -10.08
CA GLU A 13 11.59 23.48 -9.18
C GLU A 13 12.05 23.17 -7.76
N PRO A 14 12.68 24.12 -7.03
CA PRO A 14 13.18 23.89 -5.66
C PRO A 14 12.13 23.35 -4.70
N THR A 15 10.86 23.74 -4.84
CA THR A 15 9.74 23.25 -4.05
C THR A 15 9.46 21.78 -4.29
N THR A 16 9.58 21.31 -5.54
CA THR A 16 9.43 19.89 -5.89
C THR A 16 10.56 19.04 -5.33
N VAL A 17 11.80 19.54 -5.40
CA VAL A 17 12.97 18.86 -4.79
C VAL A 17 12.76 18.72 -3.28
N HIS A 18 12.37 19.80 -2.60
CA HIS A 18 12.10 19.78 -1.16
C HIS A 18 10.98 18.77 -0.79
N THR A 19 9.88 18.76 -1.57
CA THR A 19 8.78 17.80 -1.36
C THR A 19 9.25 16.36 -1.56
N LEU A 20 10.03 16.10 -2.60
CA LEU A 20 10.58 14.77 -2.88
C LEU A 20 11.48 14.28 -1.74
N ASP A 21 12.40 15.12 -1.25
CA ASP A 21 13.31 14.78 -0.17
C ASP A 21 12.55 14.52 1.15
N ARG A 22 11.56 15.35 1.46
CA ARG A 22 10.69 15.14 2.61
C ARG A 22 9.94 13.82 2.51
N LEU A 23 9.39 13.48 1.35
CA LEU A 23 8.63 12.24 1.16
C LEU A 23 9.52 11.00 1.18
N LEU A 24 10.75 11.07 0.66
CA LEU A 24 11.72 9.98 0.79
C LEU A 24 12.02 9.67 2.26
N ASN A 25 12.00 10.68 3.11
CA ASN A 25 12.22 10.55 4.54
C ASN A 25 10.96 10.02 5.29
N ASP A 26 9.80 10.64 5.04
CA ASP A 26 8.58 10.44 5.83
C ASP A 26 7.77 9.23 5.38
N TYR A 27 7.68 9.01 4.06
CA TYR A 27 6.91 7.92 3.47
C TYR A 27 7.73 6.64 3.36
N GLY A 28 8.95 6.74 2.83
CA GLY A 28 9.89 5.63 2.70
C GLY A 28 10.78 5.74 1.45
N PRO A 29 11.73 4.82 1.27
CA PRO A 29 12.77 4.85 0.24
C PRO A 29 12.25 4.44 -1.15
N TYR A 30 11.13 5.01 -1.57
CA TYR A 30 10.46 4.68 -2.85
C TYR A 30 10.89 5.67 -3.93
N ALA A 31 12.20 5.69 -4.26
CA ALA A 31 12.80 6.69 -5.15
C ALA A 31 12.23 6.63 -6.57
N SER A 32 12.03 5.42 -7.14
CA SER A 32 11.48 5.26 -8.48
C SER A 32 10.02 5.71 -8.55
N LEU A 33 9.20 5.31 -7.56
CA LEU A 33 7.80 5.67 -7.48
C LEU A 33 7.63 7.19 -7.28
N LEU A 34 8.27 7.75 -6.25
CA LEU A 34 8.21 9.18 -5.96
C LEU A 34 8.79 10.02 -7.09
N GLY A 35 9.88 9.53 -7.73
CA GLY A 35 10.45 10.15 -8.91
C GLY A 35 9.48 10.20 -10.08
N ALA A 36 8.74 9.12 -10.34
CA ALA A 36 7.69 9.11 -11.37
C ALA A 36 6.61 10.16 -11.08
N PHE A 37 6.18 10.30 -9.81
CA PHE A 37 5.21 11.31 -9.43
C PHE A 37 5.76 12.74 -9.41
N ALA A 38 7.08 12.93 -9.32
CA ALA A 38 7.69 14.25 -9.36
C ALA A 38 7.55 14.95 -10.74
N HIS A 39 7.27 14.19 -11.81
CA HIS A 39 6.83 14.75 -13.09
C HIS A 39 5.48 15.48 -12.99
N ARG A 40 4.72 15.28 -11.92
CA ARG A 40 3.47 15.99 -11.63
C ARG A 40 3.44 16.46 -10.17
N PRO A 41 4.11 17.56 -9.81
CA PRO A 41 4.29 18.01 -8.43
C PRO A 41 3.03 18.05 -7.55
N PRO A 42 1.85 18.51 -8.02
CA PRO A 42 0.64 18.46 -7.21
C PRO A 42 0.22 17.04 -6.82
N ALA A 43 0.43 16.03 -7.69
CA ALA A 43 0.12 14.63 -7.36
C ALA A 43 1.13 14.09 -6.35
N LEU A 44 2.42 14.42 -6.50
CA LEU A 44 3.46 14.08 -5.55
C LEU A 44 3.10 14.63 -4.15
N GLU A 45 2.78 15.91 -4.06
CA GLU A 45 2.56 16.57 -2.77
C GLU A 45 1.28 16.09 -2.08
N HIS A 46 0.14 16.10 -2.78
CA HIS A 46 -1.15 15.88 -2.14
C HIS A 46 -1.47 14.40 -1.92
N LEU A 47 -1.14 13.53 -2.89
CA LEU A 47 -1.40 12.09 -2.73
C LEU A 47 -0.47 11.48 -1.68
N PHE A 48 0.83 11.73 -1.77
CA PHE A 48 1.77 11.20 -0.78
C PHE A 48 1.73 11.94 0.54
N GLY A 49 1.35 13.22 0.53
CA GLY A 49 1.03 13.97 1.75
C GLY A 49 -0.09 13.30 2.55
N TYR A 50 -1.17 12.89 1.86
CA TYR A 50 -2.23 12.09 2.48
C TYR A 50 -1.70 10.76 3.04
N LEU A 51 -0.89 10.01 2.29
CA LEU A 51 -0.36 8.72 2.74
C LEU A 51 0.56 8.85 3.96
N VAL A 52 1.37 9.91 4.02
CA VAL A 52 2.17 10.24 5.21
C VAL A 52 1.29 10.56 6.41
N GLN A 53 0.23 11.35 6.19
CA GLN A 53 -0.72 11.68 7.27
C GLN A 53 -1.46 10.42 7.76
N SER A 54 -1.98 9.60 6.85
CA SER A 54 -2.62 8.31 7.15
C SER A 54 -1.72 7.38 7.99
N LYS A 55 -0.41 7.33 7.66
CA LYS A 55 0.58 6.57 8.43
C LYS A 55 0.75 7.13 9.86
N ARG A 56 0.70 8.45 10.03
CA ARG A 56 0.80 9.11 11.35
C ARG A 56 -0.46 8.94 12.19
N ASP A 57 -1.63 9.04 11.57
CA ASP A 57 -2.93 8.88 12.24
C ASP A 57 -3.16 7.45 12.72
N ALA A 58 -2.61 6.47 12.01
CA ALA A 58 -2.64 5.05 12.35
C ALA A 58 -4.05 4.54 12.70
N LEU A 59 -5.08 4.99 11.97
CA LEU A 59 -6.49 4.66 12.24
C LEU A 59 -6.78 3.17 12.09
N ILE A 60 -6.06 2.48 11.21
CA ILE A 60 -6.15 1.02 11.01
C ILE A 60 -4.91 0.38 11.61
N SER A 61 -5.08 -0.73 12.32
CA SER A 61 -3.93 -1.46 12.85
C SER A 61 -2.99 -1.87 11.72
N PRO A 62 -1.65 -1.86 11.95
CA PRO A 62 -0.70 -2.28 10.91
C PRO A 62 -1.01 -3.70 10.37
N ARG A 63 -1.43 -4.62 11.24
CA ARG A 63 -1.83 -5.98 10.85
C ARG A 63 -2.98 -5.97 9.85
N HIS A 64 -4.09 -5.32 10.15
CA HIS A 64 -5.25 -5.28 9.26
C HIS A 64 -4.97 -4.51 7.98
N LEU A 65 -4.19 -3.43 8.06
CA LEU A 65 -3.79 -2.68 6.88
C LEU A 65 -2.96 -3.55 5.92
N GLU A 66 -1.96 -4.27 6.42
CA GLU A 66 -1.12 -5.12 5.58
C GLU A 66 -1.88 -6.35 5.05
N ILE A 67 -2.82 -6.94 5.83
CA ILE A 67 -3.75 -7.96 5.31
C ILE A 67 -4.54 -7.41 4.11
N ALA A 68 -5.11 -6.21 4.24
CA ALA A 68 -5.90 -5.61 3.16
C ALA A 68 -5.06 -5.32 1.91
N LEU A 69 -3.89 -4.70 2.09
CA LEU A 69 -3.01 -4.30 0.99
C LEU A 69 -2.39 -5.50 0.28
N LEU A 70 -1.96 -6.53 1.03
CA LEU A 70 -1.44 -7.75 0.41
C LEU A 70 -2.54 -8.53 -0.29
N THR A 71 -3.75 -8.60 0.28
CA THR A 71 -4.92 -9.21 -0.37
C THR A 71 -5.22 -8.52 -1.71
N ALA A 72 -5.29 -7.19 -1.73
CA ALA A 72 -5.48 -6.44 -2.96
C ALA A 72 -4.35 -6.70 -3.97
N SER A 73 -3.11 -6.73 -3.50
CA SER A 73 -1.92 -6.98 -4.32
C SER A 73 -1.95 -8.35 -4.99
N LYS A 74 -2.27 -9.39 -4.23
CA LYS A 74 -2.40 -10.77 -4.73
C LYS A 74 -3.61 -10.91 -5.66
N ALA A 75 -4.77 -10.33 -5.29
CA ALA A 75 -6.01 -10.44 -6.06
C ALA A 75 -5.90 -9.90 -7.49
N HIS A 76 -5.10 -8.87 -7.73
CA HIS A 76 -4.83 -8.36 -9.08
C HIS A 76 -3.40 -8.57 -9.57
N ALA A 77 -2.67 -9.54 -8.96
CA ALA A 77 -1.36 -9.98 -9.39
C ALA A 77 -0.32 -8.84 -9.57
N CYS A 78 -0.29 -7.87 -8.62
CA CYS A 78 0.71 -6.80 -8.61
C CYS A 78 2.02 -7.30 -7.99
N HIS A 79 2.95 -7.77 -8.82
CA HIS A 79 4.22 -8.30 -8.30
C HIS A 79 4.99 -7.29 -7.43
N TYR A 80 5.09 -6.03 -7.87
CA TYR A 80 5.71 -4.94 -7.11
C TYR A 80 5.08 -4.80 -5.71
N CYS A 81 3.74 -4.76 -5.66
CA CYS A 81 3.02 -4.59 -4.40
C CYS A 81 3.16 -5.81 -3.48
N ILE A 82 3.17 -7.04 -4.06
CA ILE A 82 3.33 -8.29 -3.30
C ILE A 82 4.68 -8.28 -2.58
N VAL A 83 5.78 -8.04 -3.31
CA VAL A 83 7.14 -7.97 -2.75
C VAL A 83 7.24 -6.93 -1.64
N LEU A 84 6.51 -5.81 -1.75
CA LEU A 84 6.49 -4.76 -0.75
C LEU A 84 5.71 -5.15 0.52
N HIS A 85 4.55 -5.81 0.39
CA HIS A 85 3.63 -6.03 1.50
C HIS A 85 3.83 -7.38 2.22
N GLU A 86 4.36 -8.42 1.57
CA GLU A 86 4.62 -9.72 2.21
C GLU A 86 5.51 -9.61 3.45
N PRO A 87 6.71 -8.99 3.40
CA PRO A 87 7.56 -8.87 4.59
C PRO A 87 6.93 -8.02 5.68
N LYS A 88 6.12 -7.02 5.33
CA LYS A 88 5.41 -6.19 6.31
C LYS A 88 4.33 -6.98 7.05
N LEU A 89 3.59 -7.83 6.33
CA LEU A 89 2.60 -8.70 6.96
C LEU A 89 3.27 -9.77 7.83
N ALA A 90 4.38 -10.35 7.38
CA ALA A 90 5.18 -11.28 8.19
C ALA A 90 5.66 -10.63 9.49
N ALA A 91 6.07 -9.36 9.45
CA ALA A 91 6.45 -8.58 10.64
C ALA A 91 5.29 -8.36 11.63
N GLN A 92 4.02 -8.52 11.20
CA GLN A 92 2.84 -8.49 12.07
C GLN A 92 2.52 -9.85 12.69
N GLY A 93 3.43 -10.82 12.59
CA GLY A 93 3.27 -12.15 13.20
C GLY A 93 2.39 -13.12 12.38
N ILE A 94 2.13 -12.84 11.11
CA ILE A 94 1.45 -13.75 10.20
C ILE A 94 2.48 -14.74 9.64
N SER A 95 2.15 -16.04 9.71
CA SER A 95 3.04 -17.09 9.21
C SER A 95 3.19 -17.03 7.68
N GLN A 96 4.32 -17.53 7.17
CA GLN A 96 4.55 -17.62 5.73
C GLN A 96 3.48 -18.48 5.04
N GLU A 97 3.03 -19.56 5.68
CA GLU A 97 1.93 -20.40 5.19
C GLU A 97 0.64 -19.59 5.02
N ALA A 98 0.25 -18.78 6.02
CA ALA A 98 -0.92 -17.92 5.92
C ALA A 98 -0.78 -16.85 4.82
N ILE A 99 0.41 -16.30 4.64
CA ILE A 99 0.72 -15.33 3.58
C ILE A 99 0.56 -15.97 2.20
N GLU A 100 1.08 -17.17 2.00
CA GLU A 100 0.97 -17.93 0.74
C GLU A 100 -0.49 -18.22 0.39
N HIS A 101 -1.26 -18.66 1.39
CA HIS A 101 -2.66 -19.06 1.28
C HIS A 101 -3.67 -17.93 1.57
N LEU A 102 -3.23 -16.67 1.58
CA LEU A 102 -4.06 -15.52 2.00
C LEU A 102 -5.38 -15.38 1.22
N LEU A 103 -5.42 -15.82 -0.04
CA LEU A 103 -6.62 -15.77 -0.89
C LEU A 103 -7.50 -17.03 -0.80
N ASP A 104 -7.07 -18.05 -0.07
CA ASP A 104 -7.83 -19.30 0.07
C ASP A 104 -9.03 -19.10 1.01
N GLU A 105 -9.97 -20.03 0.96
CA GLU A 105 -11.17 -19.99 1.82
C GLU A 105 -10.79 -20.08 3.30
N HIS A 106 -9.85 -20.97 3.61
CA HIS A 106 -9.33 -21.17 4.97
C HIS A 106 -7.87 -20.74 5.05
N VAL A 107 -7.59 -19.77 5.89
CA VAL A 107 -6.23 -19.27 6.11
C VAL A 107 -5.82 -19.53 7.55
N PRO A 108 -4.77 -20.36 7.79
CA PRO A 108 -4.37 -20.69 9.14
C PRO A 108 -3.90 -19.45 9.91
N GLY A 109 -4.32 -19.33 11.17
CA GLY A 109 -3.85 -18.27 12.08
C GLY A 109 -4.46 -16.89 11.86
N LEU A 110 -5.41 -16.72 10.94
CA LEU A 110 -6.23 -15.51 10.84
C LEU A 110 -7.47 -15.66 11.73
N ASP A 111 -7.79 -14.59 12.46
CA ASP A 111 -9.03 -14.51 13.24
C ASP A 111 -10.21 -14.00 12.38
N GLU A 112 -11.39 -13.90 12.99
CA GLU A 112 -12.60 -13.46 12.28
C GLU A 112 -12.48 -12.05 11.72
N GLN A 113 -11.82 -11.13 12.44
CA GLN A 113 -11.63 -9.75 12.01
C GLN A 113 -10.61 -9.68 10.88
N ASP A 114 -9.53 -10.45 10.94
CA ASP A 114 -8.55 -10.59 9.87
C ASP A 114 -9.20 -11.06 8.57
N LEU A 115 -10.03 -12.12 8.67
CA LEU A 115 -10.77 -12.68 7.52
C LEU A 115 -11.76 -11.68 6.95
N LEU A 116 -12.46 -10.92 7.79
CA LEU A 116 -13.38 -9.88 7.34
C LEU A 116 -12.65 -8.78 6.56
N VAL A 117 -11.50 -8.33 7.04
CA VAL A 117 -10.65 -7.33 6.34
C VAL A 117 -10.14 -7.89 5.01
N ARG A 118 -9.66 -9.13 5.01
CA ARG A 118 -9.22 -9.84 3.80
C ARG A 118 -10.35 -9.91 2.76
N ASP A 119 -11.53 -10.37 3.17
CA ASP A 119 -12.67 -10.52 2.26
C ASP A 119 -13.17 -9.16 1.73
N TYR A 120 -13.21 -8.15 2.59
CA TYR A 120 -13.53 -6.79 2.18
C TYR A 120 -12.53 -6.25 1.15
N ALA A 121 -11.25 -6.40 1.40
CA ALA A 121 -10.21 -5.97 0.47
C ALA A 121 -10.33 -6.66 -0.90
N ARG A 122 -10.63 -7.96 -0.91
CA ARG A 122 -10.87 -8.72 -2.14
C ARG A 122 -12.09 -8.19 -2.89
N LEU A 123 -13.19 -7.91 -2.21
CA LEU A 123 -14.41 -7.37 -2.82
C LEU A 123 -14.17 -5.98 -3.40
N VAL A 124 -13.58 -5.05 -2.64
CA VAL A 124 -13.24 -3.70 -3.12
C VAL A 124 -12.34 -3.76 -4.36
N THR A 125 -11.44 -4.74 -4.40
CA THR A 125 -10.47 -4.87 -5.50
C THR A 125 -11.10 -5.44 -6.77
N LEU A 126 -11.93 -6.48 -6.64
CA LEU A 126 -12.40 -7.28 -7.79
C LEU A 126 -13.84 -6.97 -8.21
N THR A 127 -14.73 -6.69 -7.24
CA THR A 127 -16.17 -6.56 -7.47
C THR A 127 -16.79 -5.48 -6.57
N PRO A 128 -16.32 -4.21 -6.63
CA PRO A 128 -16.77 -3.16 -5.72
C PRO A 128 -18.27 -2.84 -5.84
N ASP A 129 -18.87 -3.13 -6.98
CA ASP A 129 -20.29 -2.99 -7.23
C ASP A 129 -21.16 -4.11 -6.62
N ARG A 130 -20.55 -5.15 -6.04
CA ARG A 130 -21.23 -6.32 -5.46
C ARG A 130 -21.04 -6.47 -3.95
N ILE A 131 -20.57 -5.42 -3.28
CA ILE A 131 -20.43 -5.43 -1.83
C ILE A 131 -21.82 -5.28 -1.20
N GLY A 132 -22.29 -6.34 -0.55
CA GLY A 132 -23.61 -6.34 0.07
C GLY A 132 -23.63 -5.61 1.42
N ASP A 133 -24.82 -5.12 1.82
CA ASP A 133 -25.02 -4.40 3.09
C ASP A 133 -24.62 -5.21 4.32
N ASN A 134 -24.66 -6.54 4.24
CA ASN A 134 -24.20 -7.42 5.32
C ASN A 134 -22.70 -7.28 5.58
N VAL A 135 -21.87 -7.06 4.56
CA VAL A 135 -20.43 -6.85 4.71
C VAL A 135 -20.18 -5.53 5.43
N HIS A 136 -20.85 -4.45 5.01
CA HIS A 136 -20.76 -3.16 5.66
C HIS A 136 -21.24 -3.21 7.12
N ARG A 137 -22.31 -3.94 7.42
CA ARG A 137 -22.79 -4.12 8.78
C ARG A 137 -21.74 -4.81 9.65
N ARG A 138 -21.15 -5.90 9.19
CA ARG A 138 -20.08 -6.60 9.92
C ARG A 138 -18.84 -5.72 10.11
N LEU A 139 -18.43 -4.96 9.10
CA LEU A 139 -17.31 -4.00 9.25
C LEU A 139 -17.60 -2.98 10.36
N ARG A 140 -18.86 -2.49 10.47
CA ARG A 140 -19.28 -1.51 11.46
C ARG A 140 -19.32 -2.07 12.90
N GLU A 141 -19.25 -3.38 13.08
CA GLU A 141 -19.10 -4.01 14.40
C GLU A 141 -17.68 -3.79 14.98
N TYR A 142 -16.68 -3.64 14.10
CA TYR A 142 -15.26 -3.53 14.47
C TYR A 142 -14.64 -2.16 14.15
N TYR A 143 -15.18 -1.43 13.17
CA TYR A 143 -14.60 -0.19 12.63
C TYR A 143 -15.59 0.98 12.66
N SER A 144 -15.09 2.17 12.97
CA SER A 144 -15.83 3.42 12.77
C SER A 144 -16.02 3.71 11.28
N GLU A 145 -16.89 4.66 10.93
CA GLU A 145 -17.06 5.10 9.54
C GLU A 145 -15.76 5.66 8.97
N GLU A 146 -15.05 6.45 9.76
CA GLU A 146 -13.76 7.01 9.40
C GLU A 146 -12.75 5.89 9.06
N GLN A 147 -12.68 4.85 9.87
CA GLN A 147 -11.82 3.68 9.64
C GLN A 147 -12.21 2.89 8.40
N VAL A 148 -13.52 2.72 8.14
CA VAL A 148 -13.99 2.05 6.91
C VAL A 148 -13.62 2.87 5.68
N VAL A 149 -13.77 4.20 5.73
CA VAL A 149 -13.36 5.10 4.64
C VAL A 149 -11.85 5.02 4.41
N GLU A 150 -11.05 5.12 5.47
CA GLU A 150 -9.58 4.99 5.38
C GLU A 150 -9.17 3.66 4.75
N LEU A 151 -9.71 2.55 5.25
CA LEU A 151 -9.41 1.21 4.73
C LEU A 151 -9.77 1.09 3.25
N THR A 152 -10.94 1.61 2.86
CA THR A 152 -11.41 1.60 1.47
C THR A 152 -10.48 2.41 0.56
N ILE A 153 -10.09 3.61 0.98
CA ILE A 153 -9.14 4.46 0.24
C ILE A 153 -7.81 3.72 0.05
N ARG A 154 -7.28 3.11 1.12
CA ARG A 154 -5.98 2.41 1.05
C ARG A 154 -6.03 1.22 0.09
N ILE A 155 -7.10 0.43 0.08
CA ILE A 155 -7.30 -0.67 -0.86
C ILE A 155 -7.42 -0.14 -2.30
N ALA A 156 -8.21 0.91 -2.52
CA ALA A 156 -8.41 1.49 -3.85
C ALA A 156 -7.11 2.10 -4.40
N LEU A 157 -6.31 2.75 -3.54
CA LEU A 157 -5.00 3.27 -3.92
C LEU A 157 -4.01 2.17 -4.29
N CYS A 158 -4.07 0.98 -3.68
CA CYS A 158 -3.27 -0.16 -4.12
C CYS A 158 -3.55 -0.51 -5.59
N SER A 159 -4.83 -0.53 -5.97
CA SER A 159 -5.24 -0.75 -7.38
C SER A 159 -4.84 0.41 -8.32
N PHE A 160 -4.85 1.65 -7.82
CA PHE A 160 -4.37 2.82 -8.54
C PHE A 160 -2.86 2.72 -8.82
N PHE A 161 -2.05 2.44 -7.79
CA PHE A 161 -0.60 2.33 -7.94
C PHE A 161 -0.20 1.18 -8.88
N LYS A 162 -0.88 0.03 -8.82
CA LYS A 162 -0.67 -1.04 -9.79
C LYS A 162 -0.81 -0.52 -11.22
N ARG A 163 -1.94 0.10 -11.55
CA ARG A 163 -2.20 0.61 -12.91
C ARG A 163 -1.19 1.69 -13.33
N PHE A 164 -0.85 2.58 -12.41
CA PHE A 164 0.14 3.63 -12.64
C PHE A 164 1.52 3.03 -12.94
N ASN A 165 2.00 2.13 -12.09
CA ASN A 165 3.32 1.53 -12.21
C ASN A 165 3.44 0.67 -13.49
N GLU A 166 2.44 -0.13 -13.80
CA GLU A 166 2.45 -0.97 -15.01
C GLU A 166 2.33 -0.13 -16.28
N ALA A 167 1.44 0.86 -16.32
CA ALA A 167 1.26 1.72 -17.49
C ALA A 167 2.52 2.50 -17.86
N LEU A 168 3.31 2.92 -16.85
CA LEU A 168 4.52 3.72 -17.02
C LEU A 168 5.82 2.90 -16.91
N GLU A 169 5.71 1.59 -16.67
CA GLU A 169 6.84 0.70 -16.44
C GLU A 169 7.79 1.27 -15.36
N VAL A 170 7.20 1.74 -14.23
CA VAL A 170 7.99 2.23 -13.10
C VAL A 170 8.85 1.10 -12.56
N PRO A 171 10.18 1.27 -12.47
CA PRO A 171 11.07 0.22 -11.99
C PRO A 171 10.70 -0.23 -10.58
N ASN A 172 10.84 -1.52 -10.29
CA ASN A 172 10.79 -2.00 -8.92
C ASN A 172 11.96 -1.38 -8.15
N GLU A 173 11.65 -0.91 -6.96
CA GLU A 173 12.70 -0.56 -6.00
C GLU A 173 13.35 -1.86 -5.52
N ASP A 174 14.66 -1.86 -5.30
CA ASP A 174 15.30 -2.88 -4.47
C ASP A 174 14.95 -2.61 -2.99
N ILE A 175 13.64 -2.59 -2.69
CA ILE A 175 13.07 -2.20 -1.39
C ILE A 175 13.57 -3.13 -0.30
N VAL A 176 13.74 -4.42 -0.61
CA VAL A 176 14.27 -5.41 0.32
C VAL A 176 15.69 -5.06 0.76
N ALA A 177 16.52 -4.51 -0.14
CA ALA A 177 17.87 -4.07 0.21
C ALA A 177 17.86 -2.75 1.00
N ALA A 178 16.94 -1.83 0.71
CA ALA A 178 16.87 -0.53 1.35
C ALA A 178 16.26 -0.57 2.77
N GLU A 179 15.28 -1.44 3.02
CA GLU A 179 14.68 -1.63 4.36
C GLU A 179 15.53 -2.51 5.29
N LEU A 180 16.38 -3.40 4.73
CA LEU A 180 17.32 -4.22 5.50
C LEU A 180 18.60 -3.47 5.90
N HIS A 181 18.82 -2.28 5.37
CA HIS A 181 19.98 -1.41 5.72
C HIS A 181 19.66 -0.41 6.83
N VAL A 182 18.60 -0.61 7.58
CA VAL A 182 18.46 0.04 8.89
C VAL A 182 19.47 -0.65 9.81
N GLU A 183 20.62 -0.03 9.98
CA GLU A 183 21.57 -0.44 11.02
C GLU A 183 20.82 -0.56 12.34
N PRO A 184 21.03 -1.66 13.10
CA PRO A 184 20.47 -1.74 14.43
C PRO A 184 21.01 -0.57 15.23
N ALA A 185 20.13 0.22 15.82
CA ALA A 185 20.52 1.27 16.75
C ALA A 185 21.38 0.63 17.84
N VAL A 186 22.61 1.11 17.95
CA VAL A 186 23.58 0.78 19.01
C VAL A 186 23.07 1.34 20.35
#